data_6d537cff6a3810cc990c86b94e3ef9d5
#
_entry.id   6d537cff6a3810cc990c86b94e3ef9d5
#
_cell.length_a   1.000
_cell.length_b   1.000
_cell.length_c   1.000
_cell.angle_alpha   90.00
_cell.angle_beta   90.00
_cell.angle_gamma   90.00
#
_symmetry.space_group_name_H-M   'P 1'
#
loop_
_entity.id
_entity.type
_entity.pdbx_description
1 polymer ?
#
loop_
_entity_poly.entity_id
_entity_poly.type
_entity_poly.pdbx_seq_one_letter_code
_entity_poly.pdbx_strand_id
1 'polypeptide(L)'
;MDSNNIIDFRSEQQQAIAQTVRYFKRKHNMLWNAKMRFGKTLCALEVARRCGYRRTLILTHRPNVREEWFSSLSKLGMDGWLYGCRRQQALPSTMQAAGALSFEAVEAQAQKDSSVHYVYFASMQDLRGSRRVNKQKGIEKNNDIFSTQWDLLIVDEAHEGVYSRLGQEVIAELQKNSSLRTLYLSGTPYNIQRMFDTREVFHWDYTMEQHAKEKWAALHPDTPNPYEGMAQMNIITYDLADRMRSLTKADGLNFAELLRTETAADNSSRFVHEADVRKFIALIGKDSKDTSMPYANPSMQPSLSHTLWYVPGVMAARCLAEILCEGSP
;
A
#
# COMPACT_ATOMS: atom_id res chain seq x y z
N MET A 1 -15.17 -13.53 28.32
CA MET A 1 -16.25 -12.64 27.82
C MET A 1 -15.64 -11.26 27.76
N ASP A 2 -14.89 -11.02 26.72
CA ASP A 2 -14.07 -9.80 26.63
C ASP A 2 -14.88 -8.70 25.99
N SER A 3 -14.90 -7.58 26.70
CA SER A 3 -15.51 -6.32 26.30
C SER A 3 -15.16 -5.97 24.86
N ASN A 4 -16.17 -5.73 24.05
CA ASN A 4 -16.10 -5.16 22.71
C ASN A 4 -14.99 -4.12 22.63
N ASN A 5 -13.88 -4.50 22.05
CA ASN A 5 -12.79 -3.58 21.72
C ASN A 5 -13.24 -2.78 20.49
N ILE A 6 -14.18 -1.85 20.69
CA ILE A 6 -14.63 -0.93 19.64
C ILE A 6 -13.42 -0.09 19.29
N ILE A 7 -12.97 -0.19 18.03
CA ILE A 7 -11.86 0.62 17.53
C ILE A 7 -12.21 2.10 17.72
N ASP A 8 -11.41 2.80 18.49
CA ASP A 8 -11.50 4.25 18.59
C ASP A 8 -10.75 4.87 17.40
N PHE A 9 -11.50 5.39 16.46
CA PHE A 9 -10.94 6.05 15.28
C PHE A 9 -10.41 7.44 15.67
N ARG A 10 -9.19 7.75 15.27
CA ARG A 10 -8.63 9.09 15.39
C ARG A 10 -9.49 10.13 14.67
N SER A 11 -9.35 11.40 15.05
CA SER A 11 -10.20 12.49 14.52
C SER A 11 -10.19 12.60 13.00
N GLU A 12 -9.03 12.46 12.36
CA GLU A 12 -8.89 12.48 10.91
C GLU A 12 -9.52 11.25 10.22
N GLN A 13 -9.47 10.09 10.88
CA GLN A 13 -10.15 8.88 10.41
C GLN A 13 -11.66 9.04 10.47
N GLN A 14 -12.19 9.58 11.58
CA GLN A 14 -13.61 9.91 11.72
C GLN A 14 -14.04 10.93 10.67
N GLN A 15 -13.21 11.94 10.40
CA GLN A 15 -13.46 12.93 9.37
C GLN A 15 -13.54 12.30 7.97
N ALA A 16 -12.57 11.44 7.61
CA ALA A 16 -12.58 10.72 6.32
C ALA A 16 -13.86 9.89 6.14
N ILE A 17 -14.22 9.12 7.15
CA ILE A 17 -15.42 8.29 7.16
C ILE A 17 -16.66 9.16 7.02
N ALA A 18 -16.84 10.18 7.88
CA ALA A 18 -18.01 11.04 7.88
C ALA A 18 -18.16 11.84 6.58
N GLN A 19 -17.07 12.35 6.04
CA GLN A 19 -17.06 13.05 4.75
C GLN A 19 -17.50 12.11 3.63
N THR A 20 -16.95 10.89 3.57
CA THR A 20 -17.29 9.90 2.54
C THR A 20 -18.74 9.47 2.62
N VAL A 21 -19.24 9.14 3.83
CA VAL A 21 -20.65 8.76 4.04
C VAL A 21 -21.60 9.88 3.60
N ARG A 22 -21.28 11.14 3.92
CA ARG A 22 -22.05 12.31 3.46
C ARG A 22 -22.01 12.48 1.96
N TYR A 23 -20.83 12.33 1.38
CA TYR A 23 -20.59 12.51 -0.04
C TYR A 23 -21.34 11.47 -0.89
N PHE A 24 -21.31 10.21 -0.49
CA PHE A 24 -21.94 9.10 -1.19
C PHE A 24 -23.50 9.15 -1.20
N LYS A 25 -24.10 10.01 -0.39
CA LYS A 25 -25.55 10.29 -0.52
C LYS A 25 -25.93 10.96 -1.84
N ARG A 26 -24.97 11.64 -2.50
CA ARG A 26 -25.25 12.46 -3.70
C ARG A 26 -24.31 12.19 -4.87
N LYS A 27 -23.14 11.59 -4.62
CA LYS A 27 -22.05 11.41 -5.57
C LYS A 27 -21.55 9.97 -5.54
N HIS A 28 -20.78 9.59 -6.55
CA HIS A 28 -20.44 8.20 -6.78
C HIS A 28 -18.96 7.86 -6.54
N ASN A 29 -18.05 8.81 -6.74
CA ASN A 29 -16.62 8.56 -6.67
C ASN A 29 -15.96 9.42 -5.60
N MET A 30 -15.06 8.85 -4.82
CA MET A 30 -14.24 9.56 -3.84
C MET A 30 -12.84 8.97 -3.79
N LEU A 31 -11.84 9.83 -3.70
CA LEU A 31 -10.43 9.45 -3.54
C LEU A 31 -9.97 9.79 -2.11
N TRP A 32 -9.34 8.83 -1.45
CA TRP A 32 -8.53 9.08 -0.26
C TRP A 32 -7.06 9.13 -0.65
N ASN A 33 -6.49 10.33 -0.69
CA ASN A 33 -5.07 10.57 -0.68
C ASN A 33 -4.61 10.55 0.77
N ALA A 34 -4.39 9.36 1.30
CA ALA A 34 -4.03 9.17 2.70
C ALA A 34 -2.79 8.29 2.80
N LYS A 35 -1.75 8.83 3.44
CA LYS A 35 -0.45 8.15 3.57
C LYS A 35 -0.55 6.75 4.19
N MET A 36 0.53 5.98 4.09
CA MET A 36 0.64 4.68 4.78
C MET A 36 0.44 4.86 6.29
N ARG A 37 -0.09 3.82 6.95
CA ARG A 37 -0.45 3.79 8.38
C ARG A 37 -1.61 4.71 8.78
N PHE A 38 -2.31 5.31 7.84
CA PHE A 38 -3.56 6.03 8.12
C PHE A 38 -4.65 5.10 8.66
N GLY A 39 -4.66 3.83 8.29
CA GLY A 39 -5.73 2.87 8.60
C GLY A 39 -6.84 2.84 7.54
N LYS A 40 -6.47 3.06 6.26
CA LYS A 40 -7.40 3.09 5.12
C LYS A 40 -8.34 1.89 5.07
N THR A 41 -7.81 0.69 5.29
CA THR A 41 -8.57 -0.58 5.27
C THR A 41 -9.72 -0.58 6.27
N LEU A 42 -9.43 -0.29 7.54
CA LEU A 42 -10.43 -0.22 8.61
C LEU A 42 -11.46 0.87 8.35
N CYS A 43 -11.01 2.06 7.98
CA CYS A 43 -11.89 3.19 7.72
C CYS A 43 -12.80 2.97 6.50
N ALA A 44 -12.31 2.30 5.44
CA ALA A 44 -13.11 1.99 4.26
C ALA A 44 -14.21 0.95 4.55
N LEU A 45 -13.90 -0.08 5.36
CA LEU A 45 -14.91 -1.03 5.83
C LEU A 45 -15.94 -0.35 6.74
N GLU A 46 -15.52 0.58 7.58
CA GLU A 46 -16.42 1.37 8.41
C GLU A 46 -17.35 2.25 7.58
N VAL A 47 -16.90 2.78 6.44
CA VAL A 47 -17.77 3.47 5.46
C VAL A 47 -18.84 2.50 4.93
N ALA A 48 -18.46 1.28 4.55
CA ALA A 48 -19.41 0.27 4.08
C ALA A 48 -20.47 -0.02 5.14
N ARG A 49 -20.06 -0.19 6.39
CA ARG A 49 -20.93 -0.44 7.54
C ARG A 49 -21.90 0.72 7.80
N ARG A 50 -21.38 1.96 7.86
CA ARG A 50 -22.22 3.16 8.13
C ARG A 50 -23.17 3.50 7.00
N CYS A 51 -22.84 3.15 5.77
CA CYS A 51 -23.74 3.31 4.63
C CYS A 51 -24.77 2.18 4.51
N GLY A 52 -24.64 1.09 5.27
CA GLY A 52 -25.50 -0.08 5.18
C GLY A 52 -25.36 -0.84 3.85
N TYR A 53 -24.19 -0.77 3.22
CA TYR A 53 -23.92 -1.46 1.96
C TYR A 53 -23.86 -2.96 2.19
N ARG A 54 -24.61 -3.72 1.38
CA ARG A 54 -24.72 -5.18 1.51
C ARG A 54 -23.65 -5.90 0.70
N ARG A 55 -23.34 -5.38 -0.47
CA ARG A 55 -22.41 -5.98 -1.43
C ARG A 55 -21.22 -5.05 -1.64
N THR A 56 -20.10 -5.37 -1.03
CA THR A 56 -18.86 -4.60 -1.16
C THR A 56 -17.81 -5.38 -1.95
N LEU A 57 -17.35 -4.85 -3.07
CA LEU A 57 -16.25 -5.39 -3.84
C LEU A 57 -14.95 -4.66 -3.47
N ILE A 58 -13.94 -5.41 -3.04
CA ILE A 58 -12.58 -4.91 -2.86
C ILE A 58 -11.75 -5.33 -4.06
N LEU A 59 -11.18 -4.36 -4.72
CA LEU A 59 -10.32 -4.54 -5.89
C LEU A 59 -8.94 -3.99 -5.61
N THR A 60 -7.91 -4.83 -5.69
CA THR A 60 -6.52 -4.43 -5.46
C THR A 60 -5.61 -4.88 -6.59
N HIS A 61 -4.50 -4.17 -6.78
CA HIS A 61 -3.40 -4.63 -7.63
C HIS A 61 -2.53 -5.69 -6.94
N ARG A 62 -2.48 -5.67 -5.60
CA ARG A 62 -1.64 -6.56 -4.77
C ARG A 62 -2.49 -7.63 -4.08
N PRO A 63 -2.56 -8.86 -4.61
CA PRO A 63 -3.40 -9.92 -4.01
C PRO A 63 -2.97 -10.34 -2.59
N ASN A 64 -1.73 -10.05 -2.19
CA ASN A 64 -1.18 -10.46 -0.89
C ASN A 64 -1.78 -9.72 0.32
N VAL A 65 -2.45 -8.56 0.11
CA VAL A 65 -3.09 -7.78 1.20
C VAL A 65 -4.45 -8.35 1.63
N ARG A 66 -4.91 -9.41 1.02
CA ARG A 66 -6.22 -10.02 1.28
C ARG A 66 -6.45 -10.39 2.75
N GLU A 67 -5.43 -10.93 3.42
CA GLU A 67 -5.52 -11.32 4.84
C GLU A 67 -5.75 -10.11 5.76
N GLU A 68 -5.15 -8.98 5.45
CA GLU A 68 -5.33 -7.74 6.19
C GLU A 68 -6.78 -7.26 6.10
N TRP A 69 -7.39 -7.30 4.90
CA TRP A 69 -8.79 -6.95 4.70
C TRP A 69 -9.72 -7.85 5.50
N PHE A 70 -9.45 -9.15 5.47
CA PHE A 70 -10.25 -10.13 6.22
C PHE A 70 -10.15 -9.92 7.74
N SER A 71 -8.92 -9.83 8.28
CA SER A 71 -8.72 -9.61 9.72
C SER A 71 -9.31 -8.27 10.21
N SER A 72 -9.47 -7.31 9.31
CA SER A 72 -10.04 -6.01 9.64
C SER A 72 -11.54 -6.06 9.89
N LEU A 73 -12.28 -7.03 9.34
CA LEU A 73 -13.70 -7.25 9.66
C LEU A 73 -13.88 -7.59 11.13
N SER A 74 -13.14 -8.59 11.63
CA SER A 74 -13.22 -8.97 13.05
C SER A 74 -12.77 -7.85 13.98
N LYS A 75 -11.73 -7.10 13.62
CA LYS A 75 -11.30 -5.92 14.40
C LYS A 75 -12.38 -4.86 14.54
N LEU A 76 -13.28 -4.75 13.56
CA LEU A 76 -14.42 -3.83 13.56
C LEU A 76 -15.68 -4.40 14.20
N GLY A 77 -15.63 -5.63 14.73
CA GLY A 77 -16.82 -6.32 15.22
C GLY A 77 -17.85 -6.62 14.13
N MET A 78 -17.38 -6.83 12.90
CA MET A 78 -18.22 -7.15 11.73
C MET A 78 -18.27 -8.67 11.50
N ASP A 79 -18.26 -9.47 12.57
CA ASP A 79 -18.21 -10.93 12.51
C ASP A 79 -19.43 -11.57 11.81
N GLY A 80 -20.55 -10.84 11.73
CA GLY A 80 -21.73 -11.25 10.97
C GLY A 80 -21.63 -11.02 9.46
N TRP A 81 -20.57 -10.37 8.98
CA TRP A 81 -20.35 -10.16 7.54
C TRP A 81 -19.67 -11.36 6.92
N LEU A 82 -20.15 -11.76 5.75
CA LEU A 82 -19.48 -12.80 4.99
C LEU A 82 -18.25 -12.22 4.27
N TYR A 83 -17.25 -13.06 4.10
CA TYR A 83 -16.07 -12.73 3.33
C TYR A 83 -15.86 -13.74 2.19
N GLY A 84 -15.70 -13.26 0.97
CA GLY A 84 -15.49 -14.10 -0.18
C GLY A 84 -14.24 -13.75 -0.99
N CYS A 85 -13.67 -14.74 -1.65
CA CYS A 85 -12.60 -14.55 -2.65
C CYS A 85 -12.56 -15.74 -3.63
N ARG A 86 -11.98 -15.52 -4.82
CA ARG A 86 -12.02 -16.49 -5.91
C ARG A 86 -11.19 -17.76 -5.68
N ARG A 87 -10.06 -17.69 -4.97
CA ARG A 87 -9.15 -18.83 -4.82
C ARG A 87 -9.18 -19.38 -3.40
N GLN A 88 -10.17 -20.23 -3.13
CA GLN A 88 -10.21 -20.95 -1.85
C GLN A 88 -9.01 -21.88 -1.64
N GLN A 89 -8.57 -22.58 -2.68
CA GLN A 89 -7.47 -23.58 -2.60
C GLN A 89 -6.08 -23.00 -2.31
N ALA A 90 -5.90 -21.69 -2.49
CA ALA A 90 -4.64 -20.99 -2.20
C ALA A 90 -4.72 -20.12 -0.94
N LEU A 91 -5.78 -20.28 -0.13
CA LEU A 91 -5.90 -19.55 1.12
C LEU A 91 -4.99 -20.19 2.17
N PRO A 92 -4.27 -19.41 2.98
CA PRO A 92 -3.66 -19.91 4.20
C PRO A 92 -4.67 -20.68 5.05
N SER A 93 -4.20 -21.69 5.76
CA SER A 93 -5.06 -22.52 6.64
C SER A 93 -5.88 -21.67 7.63
N THR A 94 -5.32 -20.56 8.08
CA THR A 94 -5.99 -19.56 8.94
C THR A 94 -7.22 -18.93 8.28
N MET A 95 -7.17 -18.63 6.98
CA MET A 95 -8.32 -18.05 6.25
C MET A 95 -9.36 -19.10 5.87
N GLN A 96 -8.93 -20.35 5.61
CA GLN A 96 -9.86 -21.47 5.41
C GLN A 96 -10.62 -21.78 6.71
N ALA A 97 -9.93 -21.77 7.84
CA ALA A 97 -10.52 -21.95 9.17
C ALA A 97 -11.47 -20.78 9.55
N ALA A 98 -11.22 -19.58 9.02
CA ALA A 98 -12.03 -18.39 9.28
C ALA A 98 -13.25 -18.25 8.33
N GLY A 99 -13.51 -19.22 7.43
CA GLY A 99 -14.75 -19.30 6.66
C GLY A 99 -14.83 -18.43 5.41
N ALA A 100 -13.70 -18.12 4.74
CA ALA A 100 -13.74 -17.47 3.44
C ALA A 100 -14.50 -18.34 2.41
N LEU A 101 -15.46 -17.71 1.71
CA LEU A 101 -16.41 -18.38 0.82
C LEU A 101 -16.07 -18.15 -0.66
N SER A 102 -16.62 -18.99 -1.54
CA SER A 102 -16.64 -18.71 -2.99
C SER A 102 -17.64 -17.60 -3.30
N PHE A 103 -17.55 -17.02 -4.51
CA PHE A 103 -18.50 -16.00 -4.95
C PHE A 103 -19.94 -16.52 -4.95
N GLU A 104 -20.13 -17.71 -5.49
CA GLU A 104 -21.45 -18.36 -5.58
C GLU A 104 -22.05 -18.60 -4.18
N ALA A 105 -21.21 -18.95 -3.20
CA ALA A 105 -21.64 -19.21 -1.84
C ALA A 105 -22.09 -17.94 -1.12
N VAL A 106 -21.33 -16.82 -1.25
CA VAL A 106 -21.75 -15.53 -0.64
C VAL A 106 -22.99 -14.97 -1.29
N GLU A 107 -23.11 -15.03 -2.63
CA GLU A 107 -24.31 -14.57 -3.34
C GLU A 107 -25.53 -15.42 -3.03
N ALA A 108 -25.40 -16.74 -2.98
CA ALA A 108 -26.51 -17.61 -2.61
C ALA A 108 -27.06 -17.31 -1.22
N GLN A 109 -26.21 -16.98 -0.26
CA GLN A 109 -26.65 -16.57 1.07
C GLN A 109 -27.29 -15.17 1.05
N ALA A 110 -26.70 -14.20 0.36
CA ALA A 110 -27.23 -12.85 0.25
C ALA A 110 -28.56 -12.76 -0.53
N GLN A 111 -28.84 -13.73 -1.44
CA GLN A 111 -30.11 -13.83 -2.14
C GLN A 111 -31.20 -14.43 -1.26
N LYS A 112 -30.85 -15.38 -0.37
CA LYS A 112 -31.81 -16.02 0.55
C LYS A 112 -32.19 -15.10 1.71
N ASP A 113 -31.24 -14.29 2.18
CA ASP A 113 -31.43 -13.42 3.34
C ASP A 113 -30.97 -11.98 3.02
N SER A 114 -31.95 -11.07 3.04
CA SER A 114 -31.70 -9.65 2.77
C SER A 114 -30.89 -8.95 3.86
N SER A 115 -30.73 -9.53 5.03
CA SER A 115 -29.92 -9.00 6.13
C SER A 115 -28.41 -9.33 5.99
N VAL A 116 -28.07 -10.25 5.08
CA VAL A 116 -26.68 -10.65 4.85
C VAL A 116 -25.89 -9.54 4.17
N HIS A 117 -24.78 -9.17 4.79
CA HIS A 117 -23.75 -8.29 4.25
C HIS A 117 -22.52 -9.11 3.90
N TYR A 118 -21.85 -8.76 2.82
CA TYR A 118 -20.59 -9.42 2.49
C TYR A 118 -19.56 -8.50 1.81
N VAL A 119 -18.34 -8.91 1.94
CA VAL A 119 -17.18 -8.32 1.27
C VAL A 119 -16.58 -9.36 0.34
N TYR A 120 -16.39 -9.02 -0.93
CA TYR A 120 -15.74 -9.90 -1.88
C TYR A 120 -14.43 -9.30 -2.37
N PHE A 121 -13.35 -10.09 -2.32
CA PHE A 121 -12.02 -9.65 -2.70
C PHE A 121 -11.64 -10.18 -4.08
N ALA A 122 -11.28 -9.29 -5.00
CA ALA A 122 -10.80 -9.61 -6.32
C ALA A 122 -9.48 -8.89 -6.63
N SER A 123 -8.67 -9.45 -7.53
CA SER A 123 -7.50 -8.75 -8.02
C SER A 123 -7.77 -8.04 -9.34
N MET A 124 -7.20 -6.86 -9.52
CA MET A 124 -7.26 -6.11 -10.77
C MET A 124 -6.73 -6.93 -11.95
N GLN A 125 -5.67 -7.70 -11.73
CA GLN A 125 -5.05 -8.56 -12.75
C GLN A 125 -6.00 -9.66 -13.23
N ASP A 126 -6.77 -10.24 -12.32
CA ASP A 126 -7.73 -11.29 -12.66
C ASP A 126 -8.89 -10.73 -13.48
N LEU A 127 -9.44 -9.58 -13.11
CA LEU A 127 -10.53 -8.93 -13.84
C LEU A 127 -10.11 -8.44 -15.23
N ARG A 128 -8.88 -7.93 -15.38
CA ARG A 128 -8.32 -7.54 -16.69
C ARG A 128 -8.24 -8.70 -17.68
N GLY A 129 -8.09 -9.93 -17.21
CA GLY A 129 -8.06 -11.13 -18.02
C GLY A 129 -9.45 -11.59 -18.51
N SER A 130 -10.54 -10.95 -18.09
CA SER A 130 -11.89 -11.26 -18.57
C SER A 130 -12.13 -10.73 -20.00
N ARG A 131 -12.89 -11.48 -20.81
CA ARG A 131 -13.28 -11.06 -22.15
C ARG A 131 -14.16 -9.81 -22.15
N ARG A 132 -14.91 -9.54 -21.09
CA ARG A 132 -15.69 -8.29 -20.93
C ARG A 132 -14.81 -7.04 -21.00
N VAL A 133 -13.59 -7.11 -20.49
CA VAL A 133 -12.61 -6.02 -20.45
C VAL A 133 -11.66 -6.13 -21.63
N ASN A 134 -11.00 -7.27 -21.78
CA ASN A 134 -10.04 -7.52 -22.86
C ASN A 134 -10.68 -8.34 -23.97
N LYS A 135 -11.36 -7.66 -24.89
CA LYS A 135 -12.12 -8.29 -25.98
C LYS A 135 -11.28 -9.16 -26.90
N GLN A 136 -9.98 -8.86 -27.06
CA GLN A 136 -9.08 -9.56 -27.99
C GLN A 136 -8.40 -10.78 -27.35
N LYS A 137 -7.92 -10.64 -26.10
CA LYS A 137 -7.08 -11.66 -25.45
C LYS A 137 -7.70 -12.20 -24.15
N GLY A 138 -8.88 -11.71 -23.76
CA GLY A 138 -9.57 -12.14 -22.55
C GLY A 138 -10.24 -13.49 -22.73
N ILE A 139 -10.39 -14.21 -21.63
CA ILE A 139 -11.13 -15.47 -21.53
C ILE A 139 -12.48 -15.25 -20.86
N GLU A 140 -13.44 -16.15 -21.08
CA GLU A 140 -14.74 -16.11 -20.41
C GLU A 140 -14.57 -16.44 -18.94
N LYS A 141 -14.54 -15.40 -18.12
CA LYS A 141 -14.45 -15.49 -16.64
C LYS A 141 -14.95 -14.21 -15.98
N ASN A 142 -15.28 -14.29 -14.69
CA ASN A 142 -15.72 -13.17 -13.86
C ASN A 142 -17.01 -12.48 -14.36
N ASN A 143 -17.83 -13.14 -15.18
CA ASN A 143 -19.08 -12.57 -15.67
C ASN A 143 -20.06 -12.29 -14.54
N ASP A 144 -20.09 -13.14 -13.54
CA ASP A 144 -20.79 -13.03 -12.27
C ASP A 144 -20.42 -11.76 -11.50
N ILE A 145 -19.11 -11.51 -11.32
CA ILE A 145 -18.61 -10.30 -10.63
C ILE A 145 -19.02 -9.03 -11.37
N PHE A 146 -18.92 -9.01 -12.70
CA PHE A 146 -19.32 -7.85 -13.50
C PHE A 146 -20.84 -7.66 -13.60
N SER A 147 -21.62 -8.71 -13.42
CA SER A 147 -23.08 -8.66 -13.49
C SER A 147 -23.75 -8.38 -12.14
N THR A 148 -23.01 -8.51 -11.05
CA THR A 148 -23.51 -8.25 -9.70
C THR A 148 -23.78 -6.77 -9.46
N GLN A 149 -24.90 -6.47 -8.81
CA GLN A 149 -25.23 -5.13 -8.39
C GLN A 149 -24.50 -4.80 -7.08
N TRP A 150 -23.25 -4.35 -7.22
CA TRP A 150 -22.44 -3.91 -6.09
C TRP A 150 -22.94 -2.58 -5.56
N ASP A 151 -22.96 -2.43 -4.22
CA ASP A 151 -23.24 -1.15 -3.56
C ASP A 151 -21.98 -0.29 -3.44
N LEU A 152 -20.86 -0.92 -3.09
CA LEU A 152 -19.57 -0.26 -2.92
C LEU A 152 -18.47 -1.02 -3.65
N LEU A 153 -17.66 -0.29 -4.39
CA LEU A 153 -16.35 -0.70 -4.90
C LEU A 153 -15.26 0.04 -4.14
N ILE A 154 -14.39 -0.70 -3.48
CA ILE A 154 -13.16 -0.17 -2.87
C ILE A 154 -12.00 -0.53 -3.78
N VAL A 155 -11.29 0.46 -4.30
CA VAL A 155 -10.10 0.26 -5.14
C VAL A 155 -8.87 0.58 -4.32
N ASP A 156 -8.21 -0.47 -3.85
CA ASP A 156 -7.01 -0.33 -3.01
C ASP A 156 -5.75 -0.19 -3.88
N GLU A 157 -4.78 0.62 -3.41
CA GLU A 157 -3.58 1.04 -4.15
C GLU A 157 -3.92 1.51 -5.57
N ALA A 158 -4.91 2.39 -5.65
CA ALA A 158 -5.52 2.81 -6.91
C ALA A 158 -4.50 3.38 -7.92
N HIS A 159 -3.40 3.98 -7.45
CA HIS A 159 -2.32 4.50 -8.29
C HIS A 159 -1.59 3.41 -9.11
N GLU A 160 -1.56 2.15 -8.64
CA GLU A 160 -0.92 1.04 -9.36
C GLU A 160 -1.81 0.42 -10.42
N GLY A 161 -3.12 0.38 -10.18
CA GLY A 161 -4.06 -0.39 -10.98
C GLY A 161 -4.88 0.41 -11.99
N VAL A 162 -5.40 1.55 -11.56
CA VAL A 162 -6.40 2.32 -12.31
C VAL A 162 -5.83 3.07 -13.51
N TYR A 163 -4.56 3.50 -13.44
CA TYR A 163 -3.95 4.32 -14.49
C TYR A 163 -3.80 3.61 -15.84
N SER A 164 -3.67 2.28 -15.85
CA SER A 164 -3.56 1.52 -17.10
C SER A 164 -4.91 1.47 -17.84
N ARG A 165 -4.86 1.44 -19.18
CA ARG A 165 -6.06 1.33 -20.03
C ARG A 165 -6.99 0.19 -19.58
N LEU A 166 -6.46 -1.02 -19.39
CA LEU A 166 -7.28 -2.16 -18.95
C LEU A 166 -7.82 -1.98 -17.54
N GLY A 167 -7.11 -1.27 -16.65
CA GLY A 167 -7.63 -0.93 -15.32
C GLY A 167 -8.82 0.01 -15.39
N GLN A 168 -8.75 1.03 -16.24
CA GLN A 168 -9.86 1.94 -16.49
C GLN A 168 -11.06 1.20 -17.09
N GLU A 169 -10.84 0.28 -18.02
CA GLU A 169 -11.90 -0.55 -18.60
C GLU A 169 -12.58 -1.46 -17.56
N VAL A 170 -11.83 -2.02 -16.60
CA VAL A 170 -12.40 -2.78 -15.46
C VAL A 170 -13.33 -1.90 -14.64
N ILE A 171 -12.87 -0.72 -14.25
CA ILE A 171 -13.67 0.21 -13.45
C ILE A 171 -14.91 0.66 -14.22
N ALA A 172 -14.75 1.03 -15.49
CA ALA A 172 -15.86 1.45 -16.35
C ALA A 172 -16.91 0.34 -16.53
N GLU A 173 -16.49 -0.93 -16.66
CA GLU A 173 -17.41 -2.05 -16.76
C GLU A 173 -18.21 -2.25 -15.49
N LEU A 174 -17.59 -2.14 -14.31
CA LEU A 174 -18.26 -2.23 -13.02
C LEU A 174 -19.20 -1.03 -12.79
N GLN A 175 -18.78 0.17 -13.20
CA GLN A 175 -19.55 1.42 -13.05
C GLN A 175 -20.75 1.55 -14.02
N LYS A 176 -20.98 0.59 -14.91
CA LYS A 176 -22.26 0.51 -15.65
C LYS A 176 -23.45 0.37 -14.69
N ASN A 177 -23.23 -0.16 -13.50
CA ASN A 177 -24.17 -0.07 -12.39
C ASN A 177 -24.21 1.39 -11.89
N SER A 178 -25.26 2.12 -12.22
CA SER A 178 -25.41 3.53 -11.86
C SER A 178 -25.59 3.79 -10.36
N SER A 179 -25.89 2.78 -9.57
CA SER A 179 -26.01 2.90 -8.10
C SER A 179 -24.67 2.69 -7.37
N LEU A 180 -23.67 2.14 -8.04
CA LEU A 180 -22.37 1.83 -7.46
C LEU A 180 -21.66 3.08 -6.93
N ARG A 181 -21.15 2.98 -5.70
CA ARG A 181 -20.23 3.95 -5.11
C ARG A 181 -18.80 3.42 -5.20
N THR A 182 -17.85 4.27 -5.55
CA THR A 182 -16.45 3.87 -5.70
C THR A 182 -15.56 4.70 -4.79
N LEU A 183 -14.88 4.04 -3.87
CA LEU A 183 -13.87 4.61 -2.99
C LEU A 183 -12.48 4.19 -3.44
N TYR A 184 -11.69 5.15 -3.88
CA TYR A 184 -10.31 4.93 -4.28
C TYR A 184 -9.37 5.23 -3.11
N LEU A 185 -8.48 4.30 -2.80
CA LEU A 185 -7.51 4.42 -1.72
C LEU A 185 -6.10 4.48 -2.30
N SER A 186 -5.32 5.47 -1.90
CA SER A 186 -3.92 5.58 -2.30
C SER A 186 -3.11 6.41 -1.31
N GLY A 187 -1.85 6.04 -1.09
CA GLY A 187 -0.87 6.86 -0.38
C GLY A 187 -0.13 7.85 -1.29
N THR A 188 -0.13 7.59 -2.60
CA THR A 188 0.62 8.35 -3.61
C THR A 188 -0.18 8.49 -4.92
N PRO A 189 -1.33 9.18 -4.90
CA PRO A 189 -2.26 9.20 -6.04
C PRO A 189 -1.88 10.17 -7.15
N TYR A 190 -0.61 10.57 -7.30
CA TYR A 190 -0.17 11.63 -8.21
C TYR A 190 -0.62 11.45 -9.66
N ASN A 191 -0.70 10.20 -10.13
CA ASN A 191 -1.10 9.86 -11.49
C ASN A 191 -2.63 9.83 -11.71
N ILE A 192 -3.42 9.65 -10.66
CA ILE A 192 -4.89 9.55 -10.74
C ILE A 192 -5.61 10.75 -10.13
N GLN A 193 -4.94 11.56 -9.33
CA GLN A 193 -5.55 12.68 -8.61
C GLN A 193 -6.23 13.67 -9.56
N ARG A 194 -5.69 13.86 -10.77
CA ARG A 194 -6.26 14.74 -11.81
C ARG A 194 -7.63 14.26 -12.35
N MET A 195 -8.03 13.04 -12.05
CA MET A 195 -9.33 12.49 -12.43
C MET A 195 -10.45 12.89 -11.47
N PHE A 196 -10.12 13.56 -10.37
CA PHE A 196 -11.05 13.92 -9.31
C PHE A 196 -11.07 15.44 -9.06
N ASP A 197 -12.28 15.98 -8.82
CA ASP A 197 -12.41 17.33 -8.30
C ASP A 197 -11.88 17.41 -6.86
N THR A 198 -11.45 18.60 -6.43
CA THR A 198 -10.93 18.80 -5.07
C THR A 198 -11.90 18.38 -3.97
N ARG A 199 -13.20 18.50 -4.21
CA ARG A 199 -14.27 18.08 -3.28
C ARG A 199 -14.45 16.55 -3.22
N GLU A 200 -13.91 15.84 -4.19
CA GLU A 200 -13.93 14.37 -4.29
C GLU A 200 -12.71 13.74 -3.63
N VAL A 201 -11.80 14.55 -3.09
CA VAL A 201 -10.56 14.07 -2.48
C VAL A 201 -10.57 14.36 -0.98
N PHE A 202 -10.38 13.33 -0.17
CA PHE A 202 -9.94 13.46 1.21
C PHE A 202 -8.41 13.42 1.22
N HIS A 203 -7.80 14.32 1.97
CA HIS A 203 -6.34 14.45 1.99
C HIS A 203 -5.81 14.30 3.41
N TRP A 204 -4.78 13.43 3.57
CA TRP A 204 -4.03 13.25 4.80
C TRP A 204 -2.59 12.85 4.49
N ASP A 205 -1.68 13.81 4.57
CA ASP A 205 -0.28 13.62 4.25
C ASP A 205 0.62 13.54 5.50
N TYR A 206 1.92 13.45 5.25
CA TYR A 206 2.94 13.39 6.28
C TYR A 206 2.96 14.67 7.14
N THR A 207 2.84 15.84 6.53
CA THR A 207 2.89 17.12 7.25
C THR A 207 1.71 17.27 8.21
N MET A 208 0.52 16.92 7.73
CA MET A 208 -0.71 16.91 8.56
C MET A 208 -0.58 15.94 9.74
N GLU A 209 0.01 14.77 9.52
CA GLU A 209 0.23 13.78 10.58
C GLU A 209 1.20 14.27 11.64
N GLN A 210 2.37 14.83 11.23
CA GLN A 210 3.34 15.36 12.19
C GLN A 210 2.77 16.53 12.98
N HIS A 211 2.03 17.42 12.32
CA HIS A 211 1.33 18.51 13.00
C HIS A 211 0.28 18.01 14.01
N ALA A 212 -0.48 16.96 13.67
CA ALA A 212 -1.43 16.34 14.60
C ALA A 212 -0.72 15.70 15.79
N LYS A 213 0.44 15.07 15.58
CA LYS A 213 1.30 14.49 16.63
C LYS A 213 1.78 15.56 17.61
N GLU A 214 2.30 16.66 17.12
CA GLU A 214 2.77 17.80 17.91
C GLU A 214 1.62 18.45 18.69
N LYS A 215 0.51 18.70 18.01
CA LYS A 215 -0.69 19.29 18.61
C LYS A 215 -1.26 18.41 19.72
N TRP A 216 -1.30 17.09 19.52
CA TRP A 216 -1.75 16.16 20.56
C TRP A 216 -0.86 16.23 21.79
N ALA A 217 0.46 16.16 21.62
CA ALA A 217 1.42 16.23 22.69
C ALA A 217 1.27 17.54 23.52
N ALA A 218 1.02 18.66 22.85
CA ALA A 218 0.83 19.96 23.50
C ALA A 218 -0.49 20.08 24.28
N LEU A 219 -1.57 19.47 23.77
CA LEU A 219 -2.91 19.59 24.35
C LEU A 219 -3.22 18.48 25.38
N HIS A 220 -2.53 17.35 25.30
CA HIS A 220 -2.80 16.15 26.10
C HIS A 220 -1.50 15.54 26.67
N PRO A 221 -0.72 16.30 27.49
CA PRO A 221 0.60 15.85 27.96
C PRO A 221 0.54 14.57 28.80
N ASP A 222 -0.58 14.33 29.51
CA ASP A 222 -0.75 13.20 30.41
C ASP A 222 -1.44 11.99 29.79
N THR A 223 -1.71 12.01 28.48
CA THR A 223 -2.36 10.89 27.77
C THR A 223 -1.49 10.32 26.65
N PRO A 224 -1.55 9.00 26.41
CA PRO A 224 -0.81 8.39 25.32
C PRO A 224 -1.11 9.07 23.98
N ASN A 225 -0.06 9.40 23.24
CA ASN A 225 -0.22 10.04 21.94
C ASN A 225 -0.56 8.98 20.88
N PRO A 226 -1.74 9.03 20.23
CA PRO A 226 -2.15 8.05 19.23
C PRO A 226 -1.29 8.10 17.95
N TYR A 227 -0.45 9.11 17.81
CA TYR A 227 0.50 9.29 16.70
C TYR A 227 1.94 8.93 17.08
N GLU A 228 2.21 8.46 18.30
CA GLU A 228 3.58 8.24 18.77
C GLU A 228 4.36 7.26 17.88
N GLY A 229 3.72 6.19 17.45
CA GLY A 229 4.29 5.23 16.51
C GLY A 229 4.50 5.75 15.07
N MET A 230 4.12 7.01 14.77
CA MET A 230 4.33 7.64 13.47
C MET A 230 5.70 8.28 13.43
N ALA A 231 6.63 7.66 12.69
CA ALA A 231 8.02 8.09 12.64
C ALA A 231 8.15 9.46 11.96
N GLN A 232 9.01 10.31 12.53
CA GLN A 232 9.47 11.53 11.89
C GLN A 232 10.48 11.16 10.79
N MET A 233 10.32 11.77 9.62
CA MET A 233 11.25 11.62 8.51
C MET A 233 12.29 12.73 8.55
N ASN A 234 13.56 12.37 8.66
CA ASN A 234 14.68 13.28 8.52
C ASN A 234 15.33 13.04 7.16
N ILE A 235 15.44 14.09 6.34
CA ILE A 235 16.13 14.03 5.04
C ILE A 235 17.49 14.67 5.22
N ILE A 236 18.53 13.89 5.01
CA ILE A 236 19.91 14.34 5.11
C ILE A 236 20.54 14.16 3.72
N THR A 237 21.11 15.23 3.19
CA THR A 237 21.76 15.23 1.89
C THR A 237 23.28 15.35 2.07
N TYR A 238 24.01 14.58 1.28
CA TYR A 238 25.48 14.61 1.27
C TYR A 238 25.97 14.92 -0.13
N ASP A 239 26.88 15.88 -0.24
CA ASP A 239 27.64 16.07 -1.47
C ASP A 239 28.79 15.07 -1.50
N LEU A 240 28.67 14.08 -2.37
CA LEU A 240 29.68 13.04 -2.58
C LEU A 240 30.64 13.35 -3.72
N ALA A 241 30.36 14.37 -4.53
CA ALA A 241 31.12 14.66 -5.75
C ALA A 241 32.60 14.90 -5.43
N ASP A 242 32.92 15.72 -4.43
CA ASP A 242 34.31 16.01 -4.01
C ASP A 242 35.02 14.82 -3.37
N ARG A 243 34.26 13.94 -2.71
CA ARG A 243 34.80 12.79 -1.95
C ARG A 243 35.05 11.58 -2.84
N MET A 244 34.38 11.52 -3.99
CA MET A 244 34.49 10.44 -4.96
C MET A 244 34.92 10.95 -6.34
N ARG A 245 35.83 11.90 -6.39
CA ARG A 245 36.31 12.53 -7.64
C ARG A 245 36.86 11.53 -8.66
N SER A 246 37.38 10.40 -8.23
CA SER A 246 37.87 9.33 -9.12
C SER A 246 36.72 8.64 -9.90
N LEU A 247 35.47 8.76 -9.42
CA LEU A 247 34.25 8.16 -10.01
C LEU A 247 33.37 9.20 -10.68
N THR A 248 33.65 10.49 -10.50
CA THR A 248 32.88 11.58 -11.10
C THR A 248 33.43 11.88 -12.49
N LYS A 249 32.57 11.74 -13.51
CA LYS A 249 32.74 12.42 -14.79
C LYS A 249 32.21 13.85 -14.64
N ALA A 250 32.44 14.72 -15.64
CA ALA A 250 32.02 16.11 -15.62
C ALA A 250 30.55 16.37 -15.19
N ASP A 251 29.69 15.36 -15.29
CA ASP A 251 28.26 15.42 -14.99
C ASP A 251 27.86 14.88 -13.60
N GLY A 252 28.82 14.63 -12.70
CA GLY A 252 28.55 14.14 -11.34
C GLY A 252 28.68 12.63 -11.15
N LEU A 253 28.36 12.14 -9.94
CA LEU A 253 28.42 10.72 -9.59
C LEU A 253 27.26 9.93 -10.20
N ASN A 254 27.59 8.98 -11.07
CA ASN A 254 26.58 8.08 -11.66
C ASN A 254 26.52 6.76 -10.86
N PHE A 255 25.55 6.65 -9.96
CA PHE A 255 25.33 5.45 -9.16
C PHE A 255 24.98 4.20 -9.99
N ALA A 256 24.31 4.34 -11.13
CA ALA A 256 24.01 3.21 -11.99
C ALA A 256 25.30 2.65 -12.62
N GLU A 257 26.25 3.50 -12.97
CA GLU A 257 27.56 3.08 -13.48
C GLU A 257 28.43 2.51 -12.35
N LEU A 258 28.48 3.15 -11.19
CA LEU A 258 29.20 2.65 -10.01
C LEU A 258 28.77 1.23 -9.64
N LEU A 259 27.46 0.98 -9.64
CA LEU A 259 26.86 -0.29 -9.26
C LEU A 259 26.59 -1.22 -10.46
N ARG A 260 27.23 -0.98 -11.60
CA ARG A 260 27.14 -1.84 -12.76
C ARG A 260 27.76 -3.20 -12.48
N THR A 261 27.05 -4.26 -12.82
CA THR A 261 27.49 -5.66 -12.63
C THR A 261 27.85 -6.31 -13.96
N GLU A 262 28.74 -7.29 -13.91
CA GLU A 262 29.08 -8.20 -15.00
C GLU A 262 29.03 -9.65 -14.52
N THR A 263 28.90 -10.58 -15.44
CA THR A 263 29.02 -12.02 -15.17
C THR A 263 30.48 -12.43 -15.43
N ALA A 264 31.14 -12.99 -14.43
CA ALA A 264 32.49 -13.50 -14.57
C ALA A 264 32.52 -14.84 -15.31
N ALA A 265 33.71 -15.29 -15.69
CA ALA A 265 33.91 -16.53 -16.45
C ALA A 265 33.43 -17.81 -15.69
N ASP A 266 33.36 -17.75 -14.39
CA ASP A 266 32.84 -18.81 -13.49
C ASP A 266 31.33 -18.73 -13.24
N ASN A 267 30.61 -17.90 -14.01
CA ASN A 267 29.20 -17.59 -13.85
C ASN A 267 28.82 -16.84 -12.54
N SER A 268 29.80 -16.41 -11.74
CA SER A 268 29.54 -15.50 -10.62
C SER A 268 29.23 -14.09 -11.13
N SER A 269 28.53 -13.32 -10.30
CA SER A 269 28.27 -11.90 -10.59
C SER A 269 29.13 -11.04 -9.70
N ARG A 270 29.73 -9.98 -10.27
CA ARG A 270 30.55 -9.02 -9.55
C ARG A 270 30.30 -7.61 -10.04
N PHE A 271 30.70 -6.62 -9.26
CA PHE A 271 30.73 -5.23 -9.71
C PHE A 271 31.90 -4.98 -10.68
N VAL A 272 31.63 -4.27 -11.77
CA VAL A 272 32.68 -3.82 -12.69
C VAL A 272 33.64 -2.88 -12.00
N HIS A 273 33.18 -2.08 -11.05
CA HIS A 273 33.93 -1.11 -10.28
C HIS A 273 33.98 -1.50 -8.80
N GLU A 274 34.24 -2.77 -8.48
CA GLU A 274 34.15 -3.28 -7.11
C GLU A 274 35.01 -2.51 -6.12
N ALA A 275 36.26 -2.16 -6.51
CA ALA A 275 37.15 -1.38 -5.65
C ALA A 275 36.54 -0.01 -5.26
N ASP A 276 35.83 0.61 -6.15
CA ASP A 276 35.20 1.91 -5.90
C ASP A 276 33.88 1.75 -5.13
N VAL A 277 33.15 0.66 -5.34
CA VAL A 277 31.98 0.29 -4.49
C VAL A 277 32.44 0.07 -3.04
N ARG A 278 33.54 -0.65 -2.82
CA ARG A 278 34.12 -0.86 -1.49
C ARG A 278 34.59 0.45 -0.84
N LYS A 279 35.18 1.37 -1.60
CA LYS A 279 35.52 2.72 -1.11
C LYS A 279 34.28 3.51 -0.71
N PHE A 280 33.22 3.43 -1.53
CA PHE A 280 31.96 4.09 -1.23
C PHE A 280 31.35 3.54 0.08
N ILE A 281 31.32 2.22 0.25
CA ILE A 281 30.81 1.58 1.48
C ILE A 281 31.67 2.02 2.69
N ALA A 282 32.99 2.01 2.55
CA ALA A 282 33.88 2.46 3.62
C ALA A 282 33.70 3.94 3.99
N LEU A 283 33.40 4.79 2.99
CA LEU A 283 33.15 6.22 3.22
C LEU A 283 31.87 6.45 4.06
N ILE A 284 30.80 5.73 3.76
CA ILE A 284 29.52 5.90 4.47
C ILE A 284 29.42 5.02 5.71
N GLY A 285 30.28 4.02 5.85
CA GLY A 285 30.25 3.01 6.89
C GLY A 285 30.58 3.54 8.29
N LYS A 286 30.39 2.67 9.29
CA LYS A 286 30.60 2.97 10.71
C LYS A 286 32.03 3.43 11.04
N ASP A 287 33.01 2.86 10.36
CA ASP A 287 34.42 3.13 10.58
C ASP A 287 34.97 4.30 9.71
N SER A 288 34.09 5.03 9.07
CA SER A 288 34.47 6.22 8.30
C SER A 288 35.12 7.27 9.21
N LYS A 289 36.22 7.84 8.75
CA LYS A 289 36.85 8.99 9.41
C LYS A 289 36.04 10.27 9.30
N ASP A 290 35.04 10.28 8.41
CA ASP A 290 34.18 11.40 8.19
C ASP A 290 32.93 11.29 9.08
N THR A 291 32.98 11.91 10.25
CA THR A 291 31.90 11.93 11.22
C THR A 291 30.63 12.69 10.77
N SER A 292 30.67 13.35 9.61
CA SER A 292 29.46 13.90 9.02
C SER A 292 28.58 12.83 8.36
N MET A 293 29.14 11.65 8.03
CA MET A 293 28.39 10.53 7.47
C MET A 293 27.48 9.87 8.50
N PRO A 294 26.27 9.39 8.11
CA PRO A 294 25.26 8.95 9.07
C PRO A 294 25.74 7.86 10.03
N TYR A 295 26.42 6.84 9.50
CA TYR A 295 26.87 5.70 10.30
C TYR A 295 28.10 5.99 11.16
N ALA A 296 28.91 6.98 10.78
CA ALA A 296 30.07 7.44 11.56
C ALA A 296 29.72 8.55 12.56
N ASN A 297 28.52 9.12 12.48
CA ASN A 297 28.07 10.20 13.36
C ASN A 297 27.56 9.64 14.70
N PRO A 298 28.24 9.96 15.84
CA PRO A 298 27.87 9.40 17.13
C PRO A 298 26.45 9.73 17.60
N SER A 299 25.89 10.86 17.15
CA SER A 299 24.53 11.27 17.53
C SER A 299 23.46 10.57 16.69
N MET A 300 23.77 10.10 15.51
CA MET A 300 22.84 9.45 14.59
C MET A 300 22.90 7.92 14.67
N GLN A 301 24.07 7.38 14.93
CA GLN A 301 24.35 5.94 14.95
C GLN A 301 23.37 5.12 15.79
N PRO A 302 22.98 5.54 17.03
CA PRO A 302 22.02 4.77 17.83
C PRO A 302 20.64 4.60 17.19
N SER A 303 20.28 5.49 16.26
CA SER A 303 18.98 5.48 15.57
C SER A 303 19.01 4.67 14.25
N LEU A 304 20.17 4.24 13.79
CA LEU A 304 20.37 3.58 12.50
C LEU A 304 20.49 2.07 12.66
N SER A 305 19.42 1.41 13.12
CA SER A 305 19.39 -0.05 13.31
C SER A 305 19.11 -0.84 12.03
N HIS A 306 18.52 -0.22 11.02
CA HIS A 306 18.15 -0.86 9.75
C HIS A 306 18.39 0.09 8.58
N THR A 307 18.79 -0.47 7.44
CA THR A 307 19.00 0.28 6.19
C THR A 307 18.27 -0.35 5.03
N LEU A 308 17.78 0.50 4.13
CA LEU A 308 17.21 0.07 2.86
C LEU A 308 18.02 0.68 1.72
N TRP A 309 18.54 -0.19 0.85
CA TRP A 309 19.34 0.21 -0.31
C TRP A 309 18.55 0.06 -1.60
N TYR A 310 18.45 1.14 -2.35
CA TYR A 310 17.92 1.09 -3.71
C TYR A 310 19.09 0.98 -4.69
N VAL A 311 19.13 -0.12 -5.42
CA VAL A 311 20.20 -0.45 -6.36
C VAL A 311 19.65 -0.83 -7.74
N PRO A 312 20.43 -0.65 -8.81
CA PRO A 312 19.97 -0.92 -10.18
C PRO A 312 19.91 -2.43 -10.48
N GLY A 313 18.86 -3.10 -10.02
CA GLY A 313 18.54 -4.48 -10.38
C GLY A 313 18.98 -5.53 -9.36
N VAL A 314 18.55 -6.77 -9.62
CA VAL A 314 18.71 -7.92 -8.69
C VAL A 314 20.16 -8.34 -8.53
N MET A 315 20.96 -8.27 -9.59
CA MET A 315 22.39 -8.68 -9.55
C MET A 315 23.18 -7.71 -8.67
N ALA A 316 22.99 -6.39 -8.83
CA ALA A 316 23.62 -5.40 -7.99
C ALA A 316 23.23 -5.56 -6.50
N ALA A 317 21.97 -5.92 -6.22
CA ALA A 317 21.53 -6.18 -4.85
C ALA A 317 22.25 -7.37 -4.22
N ARG A 318 22.45 -8.45 -4.97
CA ARG A 318 23.18 -9.63 -4.50
C ARG A 318 24.65 -9.33 -4.23
N CYS A 319 25.36 -8.74 -5.21
CA CYS A 319 26.77 -8.38 -5.04
C CYS A 319 26.96 -7.40 -3.87
N LEU A 320 26.06 -6.45 -3.68
CA LEU A 320 26.13 -5.51 -2.57
C LEU A 320 25.93 -6.21 -1.23
N ALA A 321 24.96 -7.14 -1.14
CA ALA A 321 24.72 -7.92 0.07
C ALA A 321 25.93 -8.78 0.44
N GLU A 322 26.59 -9.40 -0.54
CA GLU A 322 27.83 -10.17 -0.32
C GLU A 322 28.92 -9.29 0.29
N ILE A 323 29.22 -8.12 -0.30
CA ILE A 323 30.22 -7.20 0.23
C ILE A 323 29.88 -6.71 1.65
N LEU A 324 28.61 -6.40 1.90
CA LEU A 324 28.17 -5.96 3.23
C LEU A 324 28.27 -7.07 4.28
N CYS A 325 28.06 -8.33 3.89
CA CYS A 325 28.22 -9.49 4.79
C CYS A 325 29.68 -9.87 5.06
N GLU A 326 30.58 -9.67 4.09
CA GLU A 326 32.02 -9.91 4.27
C GLU A 326 32.65 -9.02 5.33
N GLY A 327 32.13 -7.81 5.52
CA GLY A 327 32.62 -6.83 6.49
C GLY A 327 32.03 -6.94 7.90
N SER A 328 31.16 -7.94 8.17
CA SER A 328 30.60 -8.17 9.51
C SER A 328 31.46 -9.17 10.26
N PRO A 329 32.13 -8.78 11.38
CA PRO A 329 32.86 -9.71 12.24
C PRO A 329 31.89 -10.61 13.01
#